data_a6267f479349ca68f7ec31a7bdb28a57
#
_entry.id   a6267f479349ca68f7ec31a7bdb28a57
#
_cell.length_a   1.000
_cell.length_b   1.000
_cell.length_c   1.000
_cell.angle_alpha   90.00
_cell.angle_beta   90.00
_cell.angle_gamma   90.00
#
_symmetry.space_group_name_H-M   'P 1'
#
loop_
_entity.id
_entity.type
_entity.pdbx_description
1 polymer ?
#
loop_
_entity_poly.entity_id
_entity_poly.type
_entity_poly.pdbx_seq_one_letter_code
_entity_poly.pdbx_strand_id
1 'polypeptide(L)'
;MKTYDEFHGEVDISNIGKRLREIAKNERTNFKILTGYGSTCGRSKSKESAIKALSKMKKEGIIKGFLPGDINSKLIDETSPYYETKSKYIGLIKKDEDFKNDGVIFVFIK
;
A
#
# COMPACT_ATOMS: atom_id res chain seq x y z
N MET A 1 7.90 -2.64 -11.21
CA MET A 1 7.21 -1.62 -10.39
C MET A 1 8.21 -1.03 -9.41
N LYS A 2 8.26 0.28 -9.32
CA LYS A 2 9.20 0.96 -8.44
C LYS A 2 8.86 0.73 -6.96
N THR A 3 9.88 0.49 -6.14
CA THR A 3 9.73 0.26 -4.71
C THR A 3 10.31 1.42 -3.93
N TYR A 4 9.53 1.94 -2.99
CA TYR A 4 9.98 2.96 -2.05
C TYR A 4 10.17 2.31 -0.69
N ASP A 5 11.42 2.17 -0.27
CA ASP A 5 11.76 1.46 0.98
C ASP A 5 11.95 2.38 2.19
N GLU A 6 11.84 3.69 1.98
CA GLU A 6 12.03 4.69 3.05
C GLU A 6 10.99 4.60 4.18
N PHE A 7 9.85 3.97 3.92
CA PHE A 7 8.78 3.83 4.92
C PHE A 7 9.07 2.74 5.96
N HIS A 8 10.18 2.04 5.79
CA HIS A 8 10.64 1.03 6.75
C HIS A 8 11.60 1.67 7.76
N GLY A 9 11.13 2.73 8.43
CA GLY A 9 11.85 3.37 9.53
C GLY A 9 12.57 4.68 9.22
N GLU A 10 12.76 5.03 7.95
CA GLU A 10 13.46 6.27 7.57
C GLU A 10 12.57 7.51 7.63
N VAL A 11 11.29 7.33 7.39
CA VAL A 11 10.32 8.41 7.43
C VAL A 11 9.60 8.38 8.76
N ASP A 12 9.59 9.52 9.46
CA ASP A 12 8.83 9.63 10.71
C ASP A 12 7.36 9.34 10.45
N ILE A 13 6.72 8.65 11.40
CA ILE A 13 5.31 8.28 11.30
C ILE A 13 4.44 9.49 11.01
N SER A 14 4.73 10.63 11.63
CA SER A 14 3.99 11.87 11.40
C SER A 14 4.12 12.43 9.99
N ASN A 15 5.15 12.01 9.24
CA ASN A 15 5.40 12.50 7.88
C ASN A 15 5.02 11.52 6.78
N ILE A 16 4.58 10.33 7.13
CA ILE A 16 4.25 9.28 6.14
C ILE A 16 3.19 9.76 5.14
N GLY A 17 2.12 10.36 5.63
CA GLY A 17 1.05 10.85 4.77
C GLY A 17 1.53 11.92 3.81
N LYS A 18 2.33 12.86 4.30
CA LYS A 18 2.89 13.93 3.46
C LYS A 18 3.79 13.38 2.37
N ARG A 19 4.66 12.43 2.72
CA ARG A 19 5.58 11.83 1.77
C ARG A 19 4.86 11.01 0.71
N LEU A 20 3.84 10.24 1.11
CA LEU A 20 3.04 9.47 0.17
C LEU A 20 2.33 10.37 -0.85
N ARG A 21 1.83 11.51 -0.41
CA ARG A 21 1.18 12.47 -1.30
C ARG A 21 2.18 13.04 -2.31
N GLU A 22 3.40 13.34 -1.88
CA GLU A 22 4.46 13.81 -2.77
C GLU A 22 4.79 12.77 -3.83
N ILE A 23 4.95 11.52 -3.43
CA ILE A 23 5.24 10.41 -4.36
C ILE A 23 4.10 10.25 -5.36
N ALA A 24 2.86 10.20 -4.89
CA ALA A 24 1.72 9.99 -5.76
C ALA A 24 1.55 11.12 -6.78
N LYS A 25 1.88 12.34 -6.42
CA LYS A 25 1.81 13.47 -7.34
C LYS A 25 2.88 13.43 -8.42
N ASN A 26 4.04 12.85 -8.11
CA ASN A 26 5.18 12.82 -9.02
C ASN A 26 5.29 11.53 -9.84
N GLU A 27 4.69 10.44 -9.37
CA GLU A 27 4.73 9.18 -10.09
C GLU A 27 3.66 9.11 -11.18
N ARG A 28 4.00 8.51 -12.31
CA ARG A 28 3.10 8.32 -13.43
C ARG A 28 2.66 6.87 -13.59
N THR A 29 3.26 5.97 -12.83
CA THR A 29 2.97 4.54 -12.86
C THR A 29 2.67 4.06 -11.46
N ASN A 30 2.01 2.91 -11.37
CA ASN A 30 1.75 2.27 -10.09
C ASN A 30 3.08 1.96 -9.42
N PHE A 31 3.10 1.99 -8.11
CA PHE A 31 4.32 1.74 -7.32
C PHE A 31 3.98 0.95 -6.07
N LYS A 32 5.01 0.51 -5.37
CA LYS A 32 4.84 -0.19 -4.09
C LYS A 32 5.73 0.45 -3.04
N ILE A 33 5.30 0.37 -1.80
CA ILE A 33 6.06 0.87 -0.66
C ILE A 33 6.38 -0.27 0.29
N LEU A 34 7.57 -0.23 0.88
CA LEU A 34 7.96 -1.17 1.90
C LEU A 34 7.78 -0.50 3.26
N THR A 35 6.90 -1.06 4.09
CA THR A 35 6.70 -0.61 5.47
C THR A 35 7.28 -1.66 6.41
N GLY A 36 7.24 -1.40 7.71
CA GLY A 36 7.67 -2.40 8.67
C GLY A 36 6.74 -3.60 8.66
N TYR A 37 7.30 -4.77 8.89
CA TYR A 37 6.52 -5.98 9.14
C TYR A 37 5.89 -5.83 10.52
N GLY A 38 4.72 -6.34 10.72
CA GLY A 38 4.08 -6.31 12.02
C GLY A 38 4.77 -7.23 13.02
N SER A 39 6.06 -7.07 13.23
CA SER A 39 6.90 -7.99 14.01
C SER A 39 6.36 -8.24 15.41
N THR A 40 7.15 -8.37 16.38
CA THR A 40 6.91 -8.71 17.79
C THR A 40 5.49 -8.52 18.33
N CYS A 41 4.81 -7.46 17.98
CA CYS A 41 3.45 -7.15 18.45
C CYS A 41 2.39 -7.37 17.39
N GLY A 42 2.76 -7.96 16.25
CA GLY A 42 1.84 -8.18 15.15
C GLY A 42 1.38 -6.92 14.44
N ARG A 43 1.97 -5.77 14.77
CA ARG A 43 1.59 -4.48 14.19
C ARG A 43 2.80 -3.63 13.86
N SER A 44 2.75 -2.98 12.71
CA SER A 44 3.71 -1.97 12.33
C SER A 44 3.01 -0.61 12.34
N LYS A 45 3.52 0.34 13.10
CA LYS A 45 2.97 1.69 13.15
C LYS A 45 3.12 2.38 11.81
N SER A 46 4.22 2.15 11.09
CA SER A 46 4.40 2.70 9.75
C SER A 46 3.38 2.14 8.78
N LYS A 47 3.10 0.85 8.83
CA LYS A 47 2.09 0.23 7.99
C LYS A 47 0.70 0.79 8.28
N GLU A 48 0.32 0.90 9.55
CA GLU A 48 -0.97 1.47 9.94
C GLU A 48 -1.12 2.92 9.47
N SER A 49 -0.08 3.73 9.64
CA SER A 49 -0.09 5.13 9.20
C SER A 49 -0.18 5.24 7.68
N ALA A 50 0.53 4.38 6.97
CA ALA A 50 0.48 4.35 5.51
C ALA A 50 -0.91 3.97 5.01
N ILE A 51 -1.52 2.94 5.58
CA ILE A 51 -2.87 2.51 5.20
C ILE A 51 -3.88 3.62 5.45
N LYS A 52 -3.78 4.30 6.59
CA LYS A 52 -4.66 5.40 6.93
C LYS A 52 -4.53 6.55 5.93
N ALA A 53 -3.29 6.92 5.58
CA ALA A 53 -3.01 7.96 4.60
C ALA A 53 -3.51 7.58 3.21
N LEU A 54 -3.24 6.35 2.77
CA LEU A 54 -3.67 5.86 1.46
C LEU A 54 -5.19 5.78 1.34
N SER A 55 -5.87 5.38 2.42
CA SER A 55 -7.34 5.37 2.44
C SER A 55 -7.90 6.76 2.20
N LYS A 56 -7.30 7.76 2.83
CA LYS A 56 -7.71 9.16 2.67
C LYS A 56 -7.40 9.66 1.25
N MET A 57 -6.23 9.33 0.73
CA MET A 57 -5.82 9.69 -0.63
C MET A 57 -6.75 9.08 -1.69
N LYS A 58 -7.21 7.86 -1.46
CA LYS A 58 -8.18 7.21 -2.34
C LYS A 58 -9.50 7.97 -2.35
N LYS A 59 -10.00 8.37 -1.19
CA LYS A 59 -11.23 9.17 -1.08
C LYS A 59 -11.10 10.51 -1.77
N GLU A 60 -9.90 11.10 -1.74
CA GLU A 60 -9.62 12.38 -2.38
C GLU A 60 -9.37 12.27 -3.89
N GLY A 61 -9.29 11.05 -4.42
CA GLY A 61 -9.05 10.82 -5.83
C GLY A 61 -7.58 10.94 -6.26
N ILE A 62 -6.66 11.05 -5.32
CA ILE A 62 -5.22 11.15 -5.61
C ILE A 62 -4.69 9.81 -6.14
N ILE A 63 -5.19 8.71 -5.60
CA ILE A 63 -4.85 7.36 -6.05
C ILE A 63 -6.13 6.60 -6.39
N LYS A 64 -5.99 5.55 -7.20
CA LYS A 64 -7.13 4.68 -7.57
C LYS A 64 -7.41 3.61 -6.53
N GLY A 65 -6.38 3.20 -5.79
CA GLY A 65 -6.52 2.20 -4.76
C GLY A 65 -5.17 1.73 -4.24
N PHE A 66 -5.21 0.82 -3.30
CA PHE A 66 -3.99 0.21 -2.76
C PHE A 66 -4.31 -1.17 -2.21
N LEU A 67 -3.29 -2.05 -2.18
CA LEU A 67 -3.42 -3.42 -1.69
C LEU A 67 -2.22 -3.77 -0.80
N PRO A 68 -2.44 -3.95 0.52
CA PRO A 68 -1.41 -4.55 1.36
C PRO A 68 -1.13 -5.98 0.94
N GLY A 69 0.13 -6.40 0.99
CA GLY A 69 0.52 -7.74 0.54
C GLY A 69 -0.17 -8.88 1.28
N ASP A 70 -0.49 -8.68 2.56
CA ASP A 70 -1.21 -9.70 3.33
C ASP A 70 -2.65 -9.91 2.83
N ILE A 71 -3.26 -8.90 2.23
CA ILE A 71 -4.60 -9.03 1.64
C ILE A 71 -4.54 -9.90 0.40
N ASN A 72 -3.43 -9.88 -0.33
CA ASN A 72 -3.30 -10.69 -1.55
C ASN A 72 -3.30 -12.19 -1.28
N SER A 73 -2.87 -12.59 -0.09
CA SER A 73 -2.85 -14.01 0.31
C SER A 73 -4.14 -14.48 0.96
N LYS A 74 -5.11 -13.59 1.14
CA LYS A 74 -6.39 -13.91 1.79
C LYS A 74 -7.52 -13.97 0.78
N LEU A 75 -8.49 -14.83 1.05
CA LEU A 75 -9.76 -14.82 0.31
C LEU A 75 -10.61 -13.72 0.92
N ILE A 76 -11.05 -12.81 0.09
CA ILE A 76 -11.93 -11.70 0.51
C ILE A 76 -13.16 -11.66 -0.38
N ASP A 77 -14.25 -11.13 0.14
CA ASP A 77 -15.50 -10.96 -0.60
C ASP A 77 -15.88 -9.47 -0.67
N GLU A 78 -17.04 -9.19 -1.22
CA GLU A 78 -17.51 -7.81 -1.43
C GLU A 78 -17.68 -7.00 -0.15
N THR A 79 -17.64 -7.64 1.03
CA THR A 79 -17.68 -6.89 2.29
C THR A 79 -16.35 -6.26 2.65
N SER A 80 -15.26 -6.73 2.05
CA SER A 80 -13.94 -6.17 2.29
C SER A 80 -13.75 -4.85 1.57
N PRO A 81 -13.15 -3.82 2.22
CA PRO A 81 -12.85 -2.56 1.54
C PRO A 81 -11.83 -2.72 0.41
N TYR A 82 -11.14 -3.85 0.34
CA TYR A 82 -10.14 -4.13 -0.70
C TYR A 82 -10.69 -4.95 -1.87
N TYR A 83 -11.93 -5.39 -1.80
CA TYR A 83 -12.48 -6.30 -2.80
C TYR A 83 -12.42 -5.75 -4.23
N GLU A 84 -12.91 -4.55 -4.44
CA GLU A 84 -12.92 -3.92 -5.77
C GLU A 84 -11.50 -3.70 -6.29
N THR A 85 -10.62 -3.18 -5.45
CA THR A 85 -9.24 -2.92 -5.83
C THR A 85 -8.52 -4.22 -6.18
N LYS A 86 -8.68 -5.25 -5.39
CA LYS A 86 -8.08 -6.55 -5.64
C LYS A 86 -8.59 -7.15 -6.95
N SER A 87 -9.90 -7.11 -7.17
CA SER A 87 -10.50 -7.63 -8.39
C SER A 87 -9.96 -6.92 -9.64
N LYS A 88 -9.78 -5.61 -9.55
CA LYS A 88 -9.33 -4.80 -10.68
C LYS A 88 -7.84 -4.94 -10.96
N TYR A 89 -7.02 -5.00 -9.93
CA TYR A 89 -5.57 -4.84 -10.07
C TYR A 89 -4.74 -6.09 -9.82
N ILE A 90 -5.33 -7.17 -9.30
CA ILE A 90 -4.56 -8.37 -8.94
C ILE A 90 -3.76 -8.93 -10.11
N GLY A 91 -4.30 -8.86 -11.32
CA GLY A 91 -3.61 -9.34 -12.51
C GLY A 91 -2.30 -8.62 -12.81
N LEU A 92 -2.17 -7.37 -12.36
CA LEU A 92 -0.97 -6.57 -12.58
C LEU A 92 0.16 -6.91 -11.62
N ILE A 93 -0.16 -7.46 -10.45
CA ILE A 93 0.81 -7.70 -9.38
C ILE A 93 1.01 -9.17 -9.07
N LYS A 94 0.25 -10.05 -9.70
CA LYS A 94 0.21 -11.49 -9.41
C LYS A 94 1.59 -12.16 -9.50
N LYS A 95 2.45 -11.69 -10.40
CA LYS A 95 3.79 -12.23 -10.59
C LYS A 95 4.88 -11.43 -9.88
N ASP A 96 4.50 -10.39 -9.16
CA ASP A 96 5.47 -9.58 -8.42
C ASP A 96 6.03 -10.40 -7.25
N GLU A 97 7.33 -10.29 -7.01
CA GLU A 97 8.00 -11.03 -5.94
C GLU A 97 7.43 -10.69 -4.55
N ASP A 98 6.89 -9.49 -4.39
CA ASP A 98 6.33 -9.01 -3.12
C ASP A 98 4.82 -9.23 -3.00
N PHE A 99 4.23 -10.00 -3.91
CA PHE A 99 2.78 -10.21 -3.98
C PHE A 99 2.15 -10.59 -2.63
N LYS A 100 2.81 -11.47 -1.87
CA LYS A 100 2.33 -11.94 -0.56
C LYS A 100 3.13 -11.37 0.61
N ASN A 101 3.98 -10.38 0.35
CA ASN A 101 4.80 -9.78 1.40
C ASN A 101 3.97 -8.79 2.21
N ASP A 102 3.67 -9.12 3.46
CA ASP A 102 2.82 -8.29 4.32
C ASP A 102 3.47 -6.96 4.75
N GLY A 103 4.77 -6.80 4.51
CA GLY A 103 5.45 -5.51 4.71
C GLY A 103 5.37 -4.57 3.51
N VAL A 104 4.75 -5.01 2.42
CA VAL A 104 4.64 -4.23 1.18
C VAL A 104 3.20 -3.82 0.94
N ILE A 105 3.00 -2.59 0.46
CA ILE A 105 1.69 -2.11 0.02
C ILE A 105 1.82 -1.68 -1.43
N PHE A 106 0.98 -2.24 -2.30
CA PHE A 106 0.91 -1.84 -3.71
C PHE A 106 -0.02 -0.65 -3.83
N VAL A 107 0.41 0.40 -4.54
CA VAL A 107 -0.36 1.62 -4.73
C VAL A 107 -0.65 1.82 -6.21
N PHE A 108 -1.91 2.00 -6.55
CA PHE A 108 -2.38 2.11 -7.93
C PHE A 108 -2.83 3.54 -8.22
N ILE A 109 -2.15 4.17 -9.17
CA ILE A 109 -2.47 5.53 -9.61
C ILE A 109 -3.05 5.55 -11.02
N LYS A 110 -3.02 4.40 -11.71
CA LYS A 110 -3.61 4.25 -13.05
C LYS A 110 -4.89 3.42 -13.05
#